data_80fd59bbbf2a38bd9e8e6f0c3fe6f187
#
_entry.id   80fd59bbbf2a38bd9e8e6f0c3fe6f187
#
_cell.length_a   1.000
_cell.length_b   1.000
_cell.length_c   1.000
_cell.angle_alpha   90.00
_cell.angle_beta   90.00
_cell.angle_gamma   90.00
#
_symmetry.space_group_name_H-M   'P 1'
#
loop_
_entity.id
_entity.type
_entity.pdbx_description
1 polymer ?
#
loop_
_entity_poly.entity_id
_entity_poly.type
_entity_poly.pdbx_seq_one_letter_code
_entity_poly.pdbx_strand_id
1 'polypeptide(L)'
;MAQLGEASSRDEWKVRYFPLSLTGTAFSWFSALPPGSITTWFHLEQKFHDHFYSGDNELKLSHLTSVKQKYDESVSDYVKRFRETKNRCYSLVITERDLADLVLSGLRNHIRERLEGHEFLNINQVLQRALAQES
;
A
#
# COMPACT_ATOMS: atom_id res chain seq x y z
N MET A 1 -15.75 -18.98 33.09
CA MET A 1 -16.52 -19.32 31.90
C MET A 1 -17.06 -18.06 31.20
N ALA A 2 -17.50 -17.06 31.91
CA ALA A 2 -17.96 -15.79 31.33
C ALA A 2 -16.87 -15.11 30.50
N GLN A 3 -15.62 -15.21 30.95
CA GLN A 3 -14.49 -14.61 30.22
C GLN A 3 -14.28 -15.26 28.85
N LEU A 4 -14.45 -16.57 28.73
CA LEU A 4 -14.32 -17.24 27.44
C LEU A 4 -15.44 -16.81 26.48
N GLY A 5 -16.65 -16.64 26.99
CA GLY A 5 -17.77 -16.13 26.20
C GLY A 5 -17.51 -14.71 25.71
N GLU A 6 -17.00 -13.85 26.59
CA GLU A 6 -16.68 -12.48 26.21
C GLU A 6 -15.53 -12.41 25.19
N ALA A 7 -14.50 -13.24 25.36
CA ALA A 7 -13.39 -13.31 24.41
C ALA A 7 -13.87 -13.76 23.03
N SER A 8 -14.73 -14.76 22.98
CA SER A 8 -15.33 -15.23 21.72
C SER A 8 -16.15 -14.15 21.05
N SER A 9 -16.94 -13.39 21.82
CA SER A 9 -17.73 -12.29 21.30
C SER A 9 -16.85 -11.18 20.73
N ARG A 10 -15.75 -10.85 21.40
CA ARG A 10 -14.80 -9.86 20.92
C ARG A 10 -14.12 -10.33 19.65
N ASP A 11 -13.73 -11.61 19.58
CA ASP A 11 -13.12 -12.17 18.38
C ASP A 11 -14.09 -12.13 17.21
N GLU A 12 -15.34 -12.53 17.42
CA GLU A 12 -16.35 -12.47 16.38
C GLU A 12 -16.55 -11.04 15.89
N TRP A 13 -16.60 -10.09 16.82
CA TRP A 13 -16.75 -8.69 16.47
C TRP A 13 -15.58 -8.19 15.63
N LYS A 14 -14.35 -8.51 16.04
CA LYS A 14 -13.15 -8.10 15.28
C LYS A 14 -13.14 -8.70 13.88
N VAL A 15 -13.41 -9.98 13.76
CA VAL A 15 -13.44 -10.67 12.47
C VAL A 15 -14.54 -10.09 11.58
N ARG A 16 -15.69 -9.79 12.16
CA ARG A 16 -16.85 -9.26 11.43
C ARG A 16 -16.58 -7.86 10.86
N TYR A 17 -15.93 -7.00 11.63
CA TYR A 17 -15.74 -5.60 11.25
C TYR A 17 -14.36 -5.32 10.66
N PHE A 18 -13.45 -6.30 10.69
CA PHE A 18 -12.13 -6.14 10.09
C PHE A 18 -12.17 -5.74 8.62
N PRO A 19 -13.05 -6.30 7.78
CA PRO A 19 -13.07 -5.92 6.36
C PRO A 19 -13.32 -4.44 6.12
N LEU A 20 -13.96 -3.74 7.05
CA LEU A 20 -14.25 -2.31 6.91
C LEU A 20 -12.98 -1.46 6.93
N SER A 21 -11.89 -1.99 7.49
CA SER A 21 -10.60 -1.30 7.54
C SER A 21 -9.69 -1.66 6.37
N LEU A 22 -10.10 -2.61 5.52
CA LEU A 22 -9.29 -3.09 4.41
C LEU A 22 -9.66 -2.38 3.12
N THR A 23 -8.65 -2.17 2.28
CA THR A 23 -8.82 -1.61 0.95
C THR A 23 -7.98 -2.39 -0.06
N GLY A 24 -8.34 -2.30 -1.34
CA GLY A 24 -7.54 -2.85 -2.42
C GLY A 24 -7.28 -4.34 -2.29
N THR A 25 -6.02 -4.73 -2.43
CA THR A 25 -5.58 -6.13 -2.43
C THR A 25 -5.94 -6.86 -1.14
N ALA A 26 -5.84 -6.17 0.01
CA ALA A 26 -6.16 -6.78 1.29
C ALA A 26 -7.64 -7.12 1.40
N PHE A 27 -8.51 -6.23 0.94
CA PHE A 27 -9.94 -6.50 0.92
C PHE A 27 -10.29 -7.66 -0.01
N SER A 28 -9.69 -7.71 -1.19
CA SER A 28 -9.90 -8.79 -2.15
C SER A 28 -9.47 -10.13 -1.56
N TRP A 29 -8.31 -10.15 -0.88
CA TRP A 29 -7.83 -11.36 -0.22
C TRP A 29 -8.82 -11.84 0.84
N PHE A 30 -9.28 -10.93 1.70
CA PHE A 30 -10.23 -11.29 2.76
C PHE A 30 -11.53 -11.84 2.18
N SER A 31 -12.06 -11.19 1.15
CA SER A 31 -13.32 -11.58 0.52
C SER A 31 -13.25 -12.95 -0.14
N ALA A 32 -12.06 -13.37 -0.57
CA ALA A 32 -11.86 -14.65 -1.23
C ALA A 32 -11.71 -15.82 -0.24
N LEU A 33 -11.60 -15.54 1.06
CA LEU A 33 -11.49 -16.61 2.06
C LEU A 33 -12.77 -17.45 2.09
N PRO A 34 -12.64 -18.79 2.20
CA PRO A 34 -13.83 -19.65 2.25
C PRO A 34 -14.69 -19.33 3.48
N PRO A 35 -16.02 -19.40 3.35
CA PRO A 35 -16.91 -19.19 4.51
C PRO A 35 -16.57 -20.15 5.65
N GLY A 36 -16.48 -19.64 6.87
CA GLY A 36 -16.20 -20.45 8.05
C GLY A 36 -14.74 -20.85 8.22
N SER A 37 -13.83 -20.41 7.34
CA SER A 37 -12.41 -20.75 7.46
C SER A 37 -11.72 -19.98 8.59
N ILE A 38 -12.28 -18.86 9.01
CA ILE A 38 -11.76 -18.02 10.09
C ILE A 38 -12.78 -18.04 11.22
N THR A 39 -12.36 -18.56 12.38
CA THR A 39 -13.24 -18.67 13.55
C THR A 39 -12.81 -17.78 14.70
N THR A 40 -11.54 -17.35 14.73
CA THR A 40 -11.00 -16.49 15.80
C THR A 40 -10.22 -15.35 15.20
N TRP A 41 -10.09 -14.28 15.97
CA TRP A 41 -9.24 -13.14 15.58
C TRP A 41 -7.77 -13.55 15.42
N PHE A 42 -7.27 -14.40 16.35
CA PHE A 42 -5.89 -14.88 16.26
C PHE A 42 -5.64 -15.62 14.94
N HIS A 43 -6.58 -16.45 14.52
CA HIS A 43 -6.47 -17.20 13.27
C HIS A 43 -6.41 -16.24 12.07
N LEU A 44 -7.26 -15.21 12.10
CA LEU A 44 -7.26 -14.19 11.03
C LEU A 44 -5.94 -13.42 11.00
N GLU A 45 -5.44 -13.00 12.16
CA GLU A 45 -4.14 -12.32 12.24
C GLU A 45 -3.02 -13.18 11.67
N GLN A 46 -2.98 -14.46 12.00
CA GLN A 46 -1.98 -15.36 11.47
C GLN A 46 -2.06 -15.50 9.97
N LYS A 47 -3.25 -15.72 9.45
CA LYS A 47 -3.43 -15.85 8.00
C LYS A 47 -3.08 -14.57 7.26
N PHE A 48 -3.47 -13.44 7.80
CA PHE A 48 -3.13 -12.13 7.23
C PHE A 48 -1.62 -11.93 7.24
N HIS A 49 -0.97 -12.20 8.37
CA HIS A 49 0.48 -12.07 8.50
C HIS A 49 1.21 -12.99 7.53
N ASP A 50 0.79 -14.26 7.44
CA ASP A 50 1.42 -15.22 6.54
C ASP A 50 1.27 -14.81 5.08
N HIS A 51 0.14 -14.23 4.73
CA HIS A 51 -0.11 -13.83 3.35
C HIS A 51 0.63 -12.53 2.97
N PHE A 52 0.61 -11.52 3.84
CA PHE A 52 1.12 -10.19 3.51
C PHE A 52 2.53 -9.93 4.02
N TYR A 53 2.97 -10.63 5.05
CA TYR A 53 4.28 -10.43 5.66
C TYR A 53 5.24 -11.60 5.43
N SER A 54 4.81 -12.64 4.72
CA SER A 54 5.74 -13.69 4.32
C SER A 54 6.69 -13.16 3.25
N GLY A 55 7.92 -13.67 3.23
CA GLY A 55 8.95 -13.18 2.33
C GLY A 55 8.58 -13.18 0.86
N ASP A 56 7.68 -14.09 0.44
CA ASP A 56 7.30 -14.23 -0.96
C ASP A 56 6.36 -13.12 -1.44
N ASN A 57 5.59 -12.49 -0.53
CA ASN A 57 4.60 -11.48 -0.89
C ASN A 57 5.05 -10.07 -0.55
N GLU A 58 6.03 -9.92 0.32
CA GLU A 58 6.53 -8.61 0.71
C GLU A 58 7.54 -8.10 -0.31
N LEU A 59 7.34 -6.86 -0.74
CA LEU A 59 8.31 -6.15 -1.57
C LEU A 59 9.23 -5.31 -0.69
N LYS A 60 10.41 -5.04 -1.22
CA LYS A 60 11.46 -4.31 -0.50
C LYS A 60 11.70 -2.94 -1.14
N LEU A 61 12.50 -2.12 -0.47
CA LEU A 61 12.87 -0.79 -0.95
C LEU A 61 13.44 -0.84 -2.37
N SER A 62 14.22 -1.86 -2.71
CA SER A 62 14.76 -2.01 -4.07
C SER A 62 13.69 -2.11 -5.13
N HIS A 63 12.55 -2.74 -4.82
CA HIS A 63 11.42 -2.80 -5.75
C HIS A 63 10.78 -1.42 -5.91
N LEU A 64 10.63 -0.69 -4.80
CA LEU A 64 10.04 0.63 -4.82
C LEU A 64 10.90 1.63 -5.61
N THR A 65 12.20 1.61 -5.41
CA THR A 65 13.13 2.51 -6.09
C THR A 65 13.26 2.20 -7.59
N SER A 66 12.89 0.98 -8.00
CA SER A 66 12.94 0.59 -9.41
C SER A 66 11.66 0.97 -10.19
N VAL A 67 10.63 1.48 -9.52
CA VAL A 67 9.41 1.93 -10.19
C VAL A 67 9.70 3.23 -10.94
N LYS A 68 9.59 3.20 -12.26
CA LYS A 68 9.86 4.33 -13.14
C LYS A 68 8.67 4.55 -14.07
N GLN A 69 8.39 5.80 -14.40
CA GLN A 69 7.34 6.13 -15.36
C GLN A 69 7.73 5.58 -16.75
N LYS A 70 6.84 4.83 -17.35
CA LYS A 70 7.04 4.28 -18.69
C LYS A 70 6.82 5.36 -19.74
N TYR A 71 7.33 5.11 -20.94
CA TYR A 71 7.29 6.08 -22.04
C TYR A 71 5.86 6.54 -22.36
N ASP A 72 4.93 5.59 -22.38
CA ASP A 72 3.54 5.85 -22.73
C ASP A 72 2.61 5.92 -21.52
N GLU A 73 3.17 5.98 -20.32
CA GLU A 73 2.40 5.97 -19.06
C GLU A 73 2.11 7.39 -18.61
N SER A 74 0.84 7.63 -18.22
CA SER A 74 0.47 8.91 -17.63
C SER A 74 1.06 9.06 -16.23
N VAL A 75 1.19 10.32 -15.77
CA VAL A 75 1.65 10.61 -14.41
C VAL A 75 0.72 9.92 -13.39
N SER A 76 -0.59 9.99 -13.60
CA SER A 76 -1.56 9.38 -12.69
C SER A 76 -1.37 7.87 -12.58
N ASP A 77 -1.17 7.18 -13.70
CA ASP A 77 -0.97 5.73 -13.71
C ASP A 77 0.37 5.36 -13.07
N TYR A 78 1.41 6.14 -13.32
CA TYR A 78 2.70 5.93 -12.70
C TYR A 78 2.60 6.04 -11.16
N VAL A 79 1.98 7.12 -10.65
CA VAL A 79 1.84 7.33 -9.20
C VAL A 79 0.98 6.24 -8.58
N LYS A 80 -0.07 5.82 -9.26
CA LYS A 80 -0.90 4.71 -8.79
C LYS A 80 -0.08 3.43 -8.65
N ARG A 81 0.71 3.11 -9.65
CA ARG A 81 1.59 1.92 -9.64
C ARG A 81 2.65 2.02 -8.54
N PHE A 82 3.20 3.22 -8.32
CA PHE A 82 4.14 3.47 -7.23
C PHE A 82 3.49 3.20 -5.87
N ARG A 83 2.27 3.73 -5.66
CA ARG A 83 1.55 3.53 -4.40
C ARG A 83 1.21 2.07 -4.15
N GLU A 84 0.83 1.34 -5.19
CA GLU A 84 0.57 -0.09 -5.08
C GLU A 84 1.82 -0.85 -4.66
N THR A 85 2.97 -0.52 -5.24
CA THR A 85 4.25 -1.13 -4.86
C THR A 85 4.60 -0.78 -3.41
N LYS A 86 4.45 0.48 -3.02
CA LYS A 86 4.73 0.93 -1.66
C LYS A 86 3.85 0.18 -0.64
N ASN A 87 2.58 -0.04 -0.96
CA ASN A 87 1.67 -0.74 -0.06
C ASN A 87 2.05 -2.21 0.16
N ARG A 88 2.85 -2.79 -0.72
CA ARG A 88 3.36 -4.15 -0.57
C ARG A 88 4.70 -4.20 0.17
N CYS A 89 5.24 -3.07 0.55
CA CYS A 89 6.47 -2.96 1.36
C CYS A 89 6.09 -2.85 2.84
N TYR A 90 5.55 -3.94 3.40
CA TYR A 90 4.87 -3.92 4.71
C TYR A 90 5.79 -3.53 5.87
N SER A 91 7.05 -3.95 5.81
CA SER A 91 8.03 -3.67 6.87
C SER A 91 8.80 -2.38 6.66
N LEU A 92 8.59 -1.71 5.53
CA LEU A 92 9.34 -0.53 5.18
C LEU A 92 8.81 0.69 5.94
N VAL A 93 9.70 1.35 6.67
CA VAL A 93 9.41 2.62 7.33
C VAL A 93 10.12 3.71 6.56
N ILE A 94 9.36 4.58 5.91
CA ILE A 94 9.89 5.65 5.07
C ILE A 94 9.00 6.89 5.25
N THR A 95 9.63 8.06 5.31
CA THR A 95 8.88 9.31 5.49
C THR A 95 8.13 9.69 4.22
N GLU A 96 7.07 10.49 4.39
CA GLU A 96 6.32 11.03 3.25
C GLU A 96 7.21 11.85 2.32
N ARG A 97 8.16 12.59 2.88
CA ARG A 97 9.11 13.39 2.11
C ARG A 97 10.02 12.53 1.25
N ASP A 98 10.53 11.44 1.82
CA ASP A 98 11.38 10.51 1.06
C ASP A 98 10.58 9.79 -0.03
N LEU A 99 9.32 9.46 0.24
CA LEU A 99 8.44 8.90 -0.78
C LEU A 99 8.23 9.88 -1.94
N ALA A 100 8.05 11.17 -1.62
CA ALA A 100 7.91 12.20 -2.65
C ALA A 100 9.18 12.28 -3.51
N ASP A 101 10.35 12.20 -2.90
CA ASP A 101 11.63 12.21 -3.62
C ASP A 101 11.76 11.01 -4.54
N LEU A 102 11.33 9.84 -4.11
CA LEU A 102 11.36 8.64 -4.93
C LEU A 102 10.41 8.75 -6.13
N VAL A 103 9.21 9.27 -5.93
CA VAL A 103 8.27 9.51 -7.03
C VAL A 103 8.85 10.48 -8.03
N LEU A 104 9.42 11.58 -7.53
CA LEU A 104 10.05 12.60 -8.39
C LEU A 104 11.17 11.99 -9.23
N SER A 105 12.02 11.18 -8.64
CA SER A 105 13.16 10.58 -9.34
C SER A 105 12.74 9.56 -10.39
N GLY A 106 11.54 9.00 -10.29
CA GLY A 106 11.01 8.04 -11.25
C GLY A 106 10.24 8.66 -12.41
N LEU A 107 9.96 9.96 -12.37
CA LEU A 107 9.26 10.65 -13.46
C LEU A 107 10.14 10.72 -14.71
N ARG A 108 9.49 10.83 -15.87
CA ARG A 108 10.21 11.02 -17.14
C ARG A 108 11.00 12.33 -17.11
N ASN A 109 12.13 12.33 -17.80
CA ASN A 109 13.10 13.42 -17.73
C ASN A 109 12.50 14.80 -17.96
N HIS A 110 11.66 14.95 -18.97
CA HIS A 110 11.10 16.27 -19.32
C HIS A 110 10.16 16.83 -18.25
N ILE A 111 9.52 15.93 -17.46
CA ILE A 111 8.67 16.35 -16.33
C ILE A 111 9.55 16.61 -15.11
N ARG A 112 10.46 15.68 -14.83
CA ARG A 112 11.35 15.78 -13.68
C ARG A 112 12.19 17.05 -13.70
N GLU A 113 12.73 17.40 -14.85
CA GLU A 113 13.57 18.60 -14.99
C GLU A 113 12.82 19.88 -14.65
N ARG A 114 11.52 19.93 -14.95
CA ARG A 114 10.68 21.10 -14.63
C ARG A 114 10.35 21.19 -13.14
N LEU A 115 10.46 20.08 -12.42
CA LEU A 115 10.15 20.04 -11.00
C LEU A 115 11.40 20.08 -10.11
N GLU A 116 12.58 19.96 -10.70
CA GLU A 116 13.84 20.04 -9.94
C GLU A 116 13.99 21.41 -9.27
N GLY A 117 14.55 21.38 -8.06
CA GLY A 117 14.73 22.59 -7.25
C GLY A 117 13.55 22.92 -6.36
N HIS A 118 12.42 22.20 -6.50
CA HIS A 118 11.26 22.35 -5.62
C HIS A 118 11.29 21.27 -4.53
N GLU A 119 10.86 21.63 -3.35
CA GLU A 119 10.71 20.66 -2.26
C GLU A 119 9.26 20.19 -2.20
N PHE A 120 9.06 18.90 -2.04
CA PHE A 120 7.75 18.28 -1.91
C PHE A 120 7.67 17.54 -0.58
N LEU A 121 6.57 17.72 0.13
CA LEU A 121 6.36 17.12 1.44
C LEU A 121 5.69 15.76 1.36
N ASN A 122 4.99 15.48 0.26
CA ASN A 122 4.29 14.22 0.07
C ASN A 122 4.07 13.94 -1.41
N ILE A 123 3.59 12.73 -1.70
CA ILE A 123 3.36 12.26 -3.08
C ILE A 123 2.31 13.13 -3.78
N ASN A 124 1.27 13.57 -3.07
CA ASN A 124 0.20 14.36 -3.70
C ASN A 124 0.72 15.68 -4.26
N GLN A 125 1.67 16.33 -3.59
CA GLN A 125 2.26 17.56 -4.11
C GLN A 125 3.02 17.30 -5.40
N VAL A 126 3.79 16.22 -5.47
CA VAL A 126 4.50 15.83 -6.68
C VAL A 126 3.50 15.54 -7.79
N LEU A 127 2.45 14.76 -7.48
CA LEU A 127 1.42 14.40 -8.44
C LEU A 127 0.77 15.63 -9.07
N GLN A 128 0.35 16.59 -8.27
CA GLN A 128 -0.33 17.79 -8.76
C GLN A 128 0.58 18.63 -9.66
N ARG A 129 1.84 18.80 -9.27
CA ARG A 129 2.80 19.55 -10.06
C ARG A 129 3.14 18.83 -11.37
N ALA A 130 3.31 17.50 -11.29
CA ALA A 130 3.61 16.71 -12.49
C ALA A 130 2.43 16.70 -13.47
N LEU A 131 1.20 16.63 -12.97
CA LEU A 131 0.02 16.70 -13.82
C LEU A 131 -0.03 18.02 -14.60
N ALA A 132 0.35 19.12 -13.98
CA ALA A 132 0.39 20.43 -14.64
C ALA A 132 1.41 20.47 -15.77
N GLN A 133 2.43 19.60 -15.75
CA GLN A 133 3.48 19.55 -16.78
C GLN A 133 3.20 18.52 -17.87
N GLU A 134 2.19 17.67 -17.68
CA GLU A 134 1.91 16.54 -18.57
C GLU A 134 1.29 16.96 -19.90
N SER A 135 0.60 18.06 -19.93
CA SER A 135 -0.10 18.55 -21.14
C SER A 135 0.82 19.10 -22.22
#